data_9a8d160fe7428462b173162bda42f1a1
#
_entry.id   9a8d160fe7428462b173162bda42f1a1
#
_cell.length_a   1.000
_cell.length_b   1.000
_cell.length_c   1.000
_cell.angle_alpha   90.00
_cell.angle_beta   90.00
_cell.angle_gamma   90.00
#
_symmetry.space_group_name_H-M   'P 1'
#
loop_
_entity.id
_entity.type
_entity.pdbx_description
1 polymer ?
#
loop_
_entity_poly.entity_id
_entity_poly.type
_entity_poly.pdbx_seq_one_letter_code
_entity_poly.pdbx_strand_id
1 'polypeptide(L)'
;MPYPHESEGSGAPESARRDGTPPQPKAPSGRTPAWALEESLNQQLREFHASQRRPNGWPPAPPLSRTLPPTARGQRPRRRILRGLRTGLALALVAGLFFGPGVFERYILPAALPYFPGASVPPWGVEAADAPLGKPPVVAASDAYRFHASPTDEQDFVAYDPCRPIHYVVRPDNAPPGSEALIDEAVAQVTAATGLQFIDDGATSEGPSEDRESFQPETYGKRWAPVLITWSTPQESPELAGDTAGLGGSSAVTTPGNPYVYVTGQVQLDAPALSDILTYPGGPDLVRAVIMHELGHVVGLDHIEDPNQLMNARNSNVTDFAAGDRAGLALLGTGECVRRL
;
A
#
# COMPACT_ATOMS: atom_id res chain seq x y z
N MET A 1 -43.45 -31.70 -32.33
CA MET A 1 -44.81 -31.82 -31.77
C MET A 1 -44.78 -32.88 -30.68
N PRO A 2 -45.49 -32.76 -29.57
CA PRO A 2 -45.96 -31.53 -28.89
C PRO A 2 -45.47 -31.42 -27.43
N TYR A 3 -45.49 -30.20 -26.85
CA TYR A 3 -45.81 -29.93 -25.46
C TYR A 3 -47.24 -30.42 -25.10
N PRO A 4 -47.74 -30.52 -23.86
CA PRO A 4 -47.59 -29.58 -22.71
C PRO A 4 -47.55 -30.27 -21.32
N HIS A 5 -47.35 -29.63 -20.14
CA HIS A 5 -48.36 -29.02 -19.25
C HIS A 5 -47.78 -28.44 -17.99
N GLU A 6 -48.33 -27.27 -17.66
CA GLU A 6 -48.19 -26.54 -16.41
C GLU A 6 -48.81 -27.29 -15.20
N SER A 7 -48.30 -26.99 -14.00
CA SER A 7 -49.11 -27.01 -12.78
C SER A 7 -48.63 -25.91 -11.79
N GLU A 8 -49.53 -24.97 -11.57
CA GLU A 8 -49.47 -23.95 -10.56
C GLU A 8 -49.48 -24.53 -9.15
N GLY A 9 -48.74 -23.90 -8.24
CA GLY A 9 -48.75 -24.15 -6.80
C GLY A 9 -48.72 -22.83 -6.03
N SER A 10 -49.90 -22.39 -5.64
CA SER A 10 -50.21 -21.23 -4.79
C SER A 10 -49.56 -21.36 -3.40
N GLY A 11 -48.85 -20.31 -2.95
CA GLY A 11 -48.38 -20.12 -1.59
C GLY A 11 -48.45 -18.64 -1.18
N ALA A 12 -49.22 -18.36 -0.17
CA ALA A 12 -49.64 -17.04 0.34
C ALA A 12 -48.51 -16.17 0.93
N PRO A 13 -48.72 -14.86 1.13
CA PRO A 13 -47.65 -13.90 1.35
C PRO A 13 -47.21 -13.80 2.84
N GLU A 14 -45.92 -13.88 3.05
CA GLU A 14 -45.27 -13.60 4.32
C GLU A 14 -45.06 -12.08 4.48
N SER A 15 -45.46 -11.60 5.61
CA SER A 15 -45.56 -10.18 6.00
C SER A 15 -44.23 -9.44 5.87
N ALA A 16 -44.19 -8.45 4.97
CA ALA A 16 -43.11 -7.51 4.81
C ALA A 16 -42.95 -6.60 6.05
N ARG A 17 -41.83 -6.71 6.75
CA ARG A 17 -41.31 -5.64 7.60
C ARG A 17 -40.74 -4.56 6.68
N ARG A 18 -41.34 -3.38 6.73
CA ARG A 18 -40.85 -2.19 6.03
C ARG A 18 -39.71 -1.56 6.84
N ASP A 19 -38.49 -2.05 6.68
CA ASP A 19 -37.31 -1.26 6.98
C ASP A 19 -36.90 -0.54 5.69
N GLY A 20 -36.99 0.79 5.72
CA GLY A 20 -36.85 1.66 4.55
C GLY A 20 -35.41 1.86 4.07
N THR A 21 -34.58 0.82 4.09
CA THR A 21 -33.22 0.89 3.55
C THR A 21 -33.23 0.34 2.11
N PRO A 22 -32.83 1.12 1.11
CA PRO A 22 -32.76 0.63 -0.27
C PRO A 22 -31.72 -0.51 -0.37
N PRO A 23 -31.97 -1.52 -1.22
CA PRO A 23 -31.06 -2.63 -1.39
C PRO A 23 -29.71 -2.15 -1.92
N GLN A 24 -28.64 -2.50 -1.23
CA GLN A 24 -27.27 -2.16 -1.62
C GLN A 24 -26.87 -2.94 -2.90
N PRO A 25 -26.18 -2.29 -3.85
CA PRO A 25 -25.68 -2.96 -5.04
C PRO A 25 -24.61 -4.00 -4.64
N LYS A 26 -24.76 -5.20 -5.17
CA LYS A 26 -23.78 -6.29 -4.96
C LYS A 26 -22.92 -6.45 -6.20
N ALA A 27 -21.62 -6.65 -5.99
CA ALA A 27 -20.72 -7.03 -7.07
C ALA A 27 -21.05 -8.43 -7.60
N PRO A 28 -20.63 -8.82 -8.80
CA PRO A 28 -20.84 -10.17 -9.36
C PRO A 28 -20.33 -11.30 -8.46
N SER A 29 -19.36 -11.03 -7.58
CA SER A 29 -18.82 -11.95 -6.57
C SER A 29 -19.71 -12.12 -5.33
N GLY A 30 -20.84 -11.39 -5.23
CA GLY A 30 -21.74 -11.39 -4.08
C GLY A 30 -21.23 -10.59 -2.86
N ARG A 31 -20.04 -9.98 -2.93
CA ARG A 31 -19.48 -9.13 -1.88
C ARG A 31 -19.93 -7.67 -2.04
N THR A 32 -20.08 -6.96 -0.94
CA THR A 32 -20.40 -5.54 -0.95
C THR A 32 -19.12 -4.75 -1.28
N PRO A 33 -19.11 -3.91 -2.34
CA PRO A 33 -17.94 -3.10 -2.66
C PRO A 33 -17.61 -2.10 -1.53
N ALA A 34 -16.34 -1.76 -1.36
CA ALA A 34 -15.87 -0.87 -0.30
C ALA A 34 -16.55 0.52 -0.35
N TRP A 35 -16.80 1.08 -1.54
CA TRP A 35 -17.50 2.35 -1.71
C TRP A 35 -18.96 2.31 -1.21
N ALA A 36 -19.65 1.16 -1.29
CA ALA A 36 -21.01 1.01 -0.81
C ALA A 36 -21.08 0.94 0.74
N LEU A 37 -20.01 0.43 1.38
CA LEU A 37 -19.84 0.49 2.83
C LEU A 37 -19.59 1.92 3.31
N GLU A 38 -18.75 2.67 2.59
CA GLU A 38 -18.42 4.07 2.90
C GLU A 38 -19.64 4.99 2.75
N GLU A 39 -20.47 4.78 1.73
CA GLU A 39 -21.71 5.53 1.51
C GLU A 39 -22.74 5.25 2.61
N SER A 40 -22.88 4.01 3.07
CA SER A 40 -23.74 3.64 4.19
C SER A 40 -23.29 4.27 5.52
N LEU A 41 -21.98 4.33 5.77
CA LEU A 41 -21.41 4.99 6.94
C LEU A 41 -21.65 6.51 6.91
N ASN A 42 -21.47 7.13 5.75
CA ASN A 42 -21.72 8.55 5.55
C ASN A 42 -23.21 8.90 5.69
N GLN A 43 -24.11 7.99 5.33
CA GLN A 43 -25.54 8.17 5.55
C GLN A 43 -25.90 8.10 7.03
N GLN A 44 -25.36 7.14 7.78
CA GLN A 44 -25.55 7.03 9.22
C GLN A 44 -25.01 8.26 9.98
N LEU A 45 -23.87 8.79 9.56
CA LEU A 45 -23.31 10.02 10.12
C LEU A 45 -24.21 11.23 9.86
N ARG A 46 -24.80 11.36 8.66
CA ARG A 46 -25.75 12.44 8.35
C ARG A 46 -27.03 12.35 9.19
N GLU A 47 -27.56 11.15 9.40
CA GLU A 47 -28.74 10.92 10.24
C GLU A 47 -28.45 11.21 11.72
N PHE A 48 -27.27 10.82 12.22
CA PHE A 48 -26.81 11.15 13.57
C PHE A 48 -26.71 12.67 13.77
N HIS A 49 -26.13 13.42 12.83
CA HIS A 49 -26.05 14.87 12.89
C HIS A 49 -27.42 15.55 12.74
N ALA A 50 -28.34 14.97 11.98
CA ALA A 50 -29.71 15.49 11.87
C ALA A 50 -30.52 15.29 13.15
N SER A 51 -30.32 14.19 13.87
CA SER A 51 -30.99 13.89 15.14
C SER A 51 -30.51 14.80 16.30
N GLN A 52 -29.34 15.40 16.18
CA GLN A 52 -28.79 16.34 17.17
C GLN A 52 -29.28 17.79 17.00
N ARG A 53 -30.02 18.11 15.95
CA ARG A 53 -30.67 19.44 15.79
C ARG A 53 -31.92 19.51 16.66
N ARG A 54 -31.75 20.05 17.88
CA ARG A 54 -32.89 20.33 18.76
C ARG A 54 -33.80 21.38 18.14
N PRO A 55 -35.16 21.24 18.25
CA PRO A 55 -36.06 22.30 17.85
C PRO A 55 -35.92 23.48 18.80
N ASN A 56 -35.92 24.68 18.22
CA ASN A 56 -35.92 25.95 18.94
C ASN A 56 -37.16 26.05 19.81
N GLY A 57 -36.97 26.11 21.12
CA GLY A 57 -38.03 26.30 22.07
C GLY A 57 -37.50 26.47 23.48
N TRP A 58 -36.77 27.55 23.75
CA TRP A 58 -36.41 27.93 25.11
C TRP A 58 -37.47 28.93 25.63
N PRO A 59 -38.02 28.74 26.86
CA PRO A 59 -38.93 29.71 27.48
C PRO A 59 -38.20 31.00 27.84
N PRO A 60 -38.86 32.16 27.87
CA PRO A 60 -38.26 33.45 28.19
C PRO A 60 -37.83 33.52 29.65
N ALA A 61 -36.65 34.16 29.88
CA ALA A 61 -36.09 34.37 31.19
C ALA A 61 -36.94 35.33 32.07
N PRO A 62 -37.06 35.08 33.38
CA PRO A 62 -37.77 35.97 34.29
C PRO A 62 -37.02 37.31 34.51
N PRO A 63 -37.74 38.42 34.86
CA PRO A 63 -37.16 39.73 34.98
C PRO A 63 -36.24 39.84 36.21
N LEU A 64 -35.06 40.45 36.01
CA LEU A 64 -34.09 40.70 37.04
C LEU A 64 -34.51 41.88 37.91
N SER A 65 -34.89 41.62 39.17
CA SER A 65 -35.08 42.64 40.19
C SER A 65 -33.67 43.08 40.71
N ARG A 66 -33.38 44.36 40.45
CA ARG A 66 -32.15 45.02 40.99
C ARG A 66 -32.40 45.41 42.43
N THR A 67 -31.80 44.70 43.36
CA THR A 67 -31.50 45.22 44.70
C THR A 67 -29.98 45.11 44.94
N LEU A 68 -29.34 46.25 45.07
CA LEU A 68 -27.93 46.34 45.43
C LEU A 68 -27.79 46.17 46.97
N PRO A 69 -26.99 45.25 47.43
CA PRO A 69 -26.55 45.22 48.83
C PRO A 69 -25.20 45.95 49.01
N PRO A 70 -24.87 46.39 50.24
CA PRO A 70 -23.84 47.35 50.53
C PRO A 70 -22.41 46.74 50.46
N THR A 71 -21.47 47.65 50.17
CA THR A 71 -20.03 47.40 50.09
C THR A 71 -19.46 46.75 51.33
N ALA A 72 -19.00 45.50 51.20
CA ALA A 72 -18.13 44.86 52.20
C ALA A 72 -16.67 44.86 51.70
N ARG A 73 -15.83 45.50 52.52
CA ARG A 73 -14.39 45.61 52.39
C ARG A 73 -13.69 44.24 52.53
N GLY A 74 -12.81 43.96 51.59
CA GLY A 74 -11.60 43.16 51.86
C GLY A 74 -11.72 41.66 51.99
N GLN A 75 -11.65 40.90 50.87
CA GLN A 75 -11.20 39.51 50.91
C GLN A 75 -10.26 39.16 49.75
N ARG A 76 -9.03 38.98 50.06
CA ARG A 76 -7.93 38.13 49.64
C ARG A 76 -7.83 37.64 48.17
N PRO A 77 -6.66 37.85 47.51
CA PRO A 77 -6.41 37.49 46.11
C PRO A 77 -6.37 35.96 45.82
N ARG A 78 -6.34 35.11 46.85
CA ARG A 78 -6.23 33.64 46.66
C ARG A 78 -7.41 32.98 45.89
N ARG A 79 -8.61 33.51 45.99
CA ARG A 79 -9.78 32.91 45.26
C ARG A 79 -9.79 33.21 43.77
N ARG A 80 -9.15 34.26 43.29
CA ARG A 80 -9.05 34.57 41.86
C ARG A 80 -8.08 33.64 41.13
N ILE A 81 -6.97 33.26 41.77
CA ILE A 81 -5.97 32.33 41.22
C ILE A 81 -6.60 30.93 41.06
N LEU A 82 -7.35 30.44 42.05
CA LEU A 82 -8.03 29.13 41.96
C LEU A 82 -9.13 29.10 40.92
N ARG A 83 -9.84 30.19 40.67
CA ARG A 83 -10.82 30.29 39.58
C ARG A 83 -10.15 30.29 38.20
N GLY A 84 -9.06 31.05 38.02
CA GLY A 84 -8.26 31.02 36.80
C GLY A 84 -7.69 29.64 36.48
N LEU A 85 -7.21 28.93 37.51
CA LEU A 85 -6.69 27.57 37.37
C LEU A 85 -7.79 26.56 36.94
N ARG A 86 -8.98 26.68 37.54
CA ARG A 86 -10.15 25.83 37.16
C ARG A 86 -10.65 26.14 35.76
N THR A 87 -10.68 27.42 35.36
CA THR A 87 -11.07 27.80 33.97
C THR A 87 -10.01 27.35 32.98
N GLY A 88 -8.74 27.48 33.27
CA GLY A 88 -7.62 27.00 32.47
C GLY A 88 -7.66 25.47 32.29
N LEU A 89 -7.93 24.71 33.38
CA LEU A 89 -8.06 23.26 33.34
C LEU A 89 -9.28 22.83 32.52
N ALA A 90 -10.41 23.52 32.66
CA ALA A 90 -11.61 23.24 31.88
C ALA A 90 -11.41 23.51 30.37
N LEU A 91 -10.74 24.61 30.01
CA LEU A 91 -10.37 24.92 28.63
C LEU A 91 -9.39 23.90 28.05
N ALA A 92 -8.38 23.49 28.84
CA ALA A 92 -7.43 22.45 28.42
C ALA A 92 -8.13 21.09 28.23
N LEU A 93 -9.11 20.75 29.08
CA LEU A 93 -9.92 19.52 28.95
C LEU A 93 -10.82 19.56 27.70
N VAL A 94 -11.46 20.70 27.43
CA VAL A 94 -12.26 20.90 26.21
C VAL A 94 -11.36 20.86 24.96
N ALA A 95 -10.21 21.53 24.98
CA ALA A 95 -9.24 21.45 23.89
C ALA A 95 -8.73 20.02 23.70
N GLY A 96 -8.42 19.30 24.80
CA GLY A 96 -8.03 17.88 24.76
C GLY A 96 -9.11 16.98 24.19
N LEU A 97 -10.39 17.20 24.52
CA LEU A 97 -11.51 16.46 23.95
C LEU A 97 -11.76 16.78 22.46
N PHE A 98 -11.46 18.01 22.04
CA PHE A 98 -11.70 18.45 20.66
C PHE A 98 -10.55 18.09 19.71
N PHE A 99 -9.32 18.27 20.16
CA PHE A 99 -8.10 18.01 19.38
C PHE A 99 -7.44 16.66 19.68
N GLY A 100 -7.73 16.08 20.86
CA GLY A 100 -7.14 14.83 21.32
C GLY A 100 -7.38 13.64 20.39
N PRO A 101 -8.63 13.40 19.91
CA PRO A 101 -8.91 12.31 18.98
C PRO A 101 -8.11 12.44 17.68
N GLY A 102 -8.08 13.63 17.06
CA GLY A 102 -7.33 13.86 15.82
C GLY A 102 -5.81 13.72 15.99
N VAL A 103 -5.25 14.17 17.12
CA VAL A 103 -3.83 13.97 17.44
C VAL A 103 -3.54 12.51 17.75
N PHE A 104 -4.43 11.85 18.47
CA PHE A 104 -4.30 10.43 18.79
C PHE A 104 -4.32 9.57 17.52
N GLU A 105 -5.33 9.76 16.66
CA GLU A 105 -5.46 9.00 15.41
C GLU A 105 -4.32 9.30 14.41
N ARG A 106 -3.86 10.55 14.35
CA ARG A 106 -2.84 10.95 13.36
C ARG A 106 -1.40 10.65 13.78
N TYR A 107 -1.09 10.64 15.08
CA TYR A 107 0.30 10.55 15.56
C TYR A 107 0.54 9.42 16.55
N ILE A 108 -0.43 9.14 17.44
CA ILE A 108 -0.23 8.16 18.51
C ILE A 108 -0.64 6.76 18.06
N LEU A 109 -1.81 6.63 17.48
CA LEU A 109 -2.32 5.33 17.04
C LEU A 109 -1.43 4.68 15.97
N PRO A 110 -1.01 5.37 14.89
CA PRO A 110 -0.10 4.76 13.91
C PRO A 110 1.26 4.38 14.49
N ALA A 111 1.76 5.17 15.45
CA ALA A 111 3.03 4.85 16.14
C ALA A 111 2.90 3.65 17.10
N ALA A 112 1.71 3.40 17.62
CA ALA A 112 1.45 2.31 18.56
C ALA A 112 1.03 1.00 17.86
N LEU A 113 0.34 1.09 16.71
CA LEU A 113 -0.18 -0.06 15.95
C LEU A 113 0.84 -1.18 15.74
N PRO A 114 2.12 -0.90 15.36
CA PRO A 114 3.13 -1.93 15.13
C PRO A 114 3.46 -2.80 16.35
N TYR A 115 3.06 -2.37 17.54
CA TYR A 115 3.35 -3.09 18.79
C TYR A 115 2.16 -3.89 19.34
N PHE A 116 1.01 -3.82 18.66
CA PHE A 116 -0.14 -4.65 19.02
C PHE A 116 -0.08 -6.03 18.34
N PRO A 117 -0.62 -7.07 18.97
CA PRO A 117 -0.81 -8.36 18.32
C PRO A 117 -1.65 -8.20 17.05
N GLY A 118 -1.19 -8.80 15.93
CA GLY A 118 -1.85 -8.66 14.63
C GLY A 118 -1.57 -7.35 13.91
N ALA A 119 -0.47 -6.65 14.24
CA ALA A 119 -0.02 -5.50 13.48
C ALA A 119 0.17 -5.86 12.00
N SER A 120 -0.26 -4.97 11.11
CA SER A 120 -0.12 -5.09 9.65
C SER A 120 1.01 -4.25 9.06
N VAL A 121 1.77 -3.55 9.92
CA VAL A 121 2.89 -2.67 9.53
C VAL A 121 4.03 -2.79 10.52
N PRO A 122 5.30 -2.61 10.08
CA PRO A 122 6.44 -2.59 10.98
C PRO A 122 6.50 -1.31 11.83
N PRO A 123 7.31 -1.29 12.91
CA PRO A 123 7.61 -0.07 13.65
C PRO A 123 8.26 1.00 12.78
N TRP A 124 7.88 2.25 12.97
CA TRP A 124 8.46 3.36 12.22
C TRP A 124 9.98 3.44 12.37
N GLY A 125 10.64 3.79 11.27
CA GLY A 125 12.07 4.01 11.25
C GLY A 125 12.92 2.73 11.24
N VAL A 126 12.29 1.56 11.16
CA VAL A 126 13.04 0.31 10.97
C VAL A 126 13.86 0.41 9.68
N GLU A 127 15.15 0.18 9.79
CA GLU A 127 16.15 0.22 8.68
C GLU A 127 16.25 1.57 7.94
N ALA A 128 15.60 2.63 8.41
CA ALA A 128 15.68 3.94 7.78
C ALA A 128 17.01 4.64 8.10
N ALA A 129 17.80 4.89 7.08
CA ALA A 129 18.98 5.76 7.16
C ALA A 129 18.61 7.24 7.13
N ASP A 130 19.55 8.10 7.53
CA ASP A 130 19.36 9.56 7.51
C ASP A 130 19.49 10.18 6.12
N ALA A 131 20.04 9.44 5.15
CA ALA A 131 20.28 9.84 3.77
C ALA A 131 20.21 8.61 2.84
N PRO A 132 20.00 8.81 1.53
CA PRO A 132 20.02 7.72 0.57
C PRO A 132 21.25 6.84 0.68
N LEU A 133 21.05 5.51 0.66
CA LEU A 133 22.09 4.50 0.81
C LEU A 133 22.98 4.39 -0.44
N GLY A 134 22.45 4.78 -1.59
CA GLY A 134 23.16 4.85 -2.84
C GLY A 134 22.75 6.06 -3.65
N LYS A 135 23.23 6.14 -4.88
CA LYS A 135 22.96 7.27 -5.76
C LYS A 135 22.74 6.76 -7.19
N PRO A 136 21.64 7.17 -7.84
CA PRO A 136 21.42 6.80 -9.23
C PRO A 136 22.54 7.35 -10.13
N PRO A 137 22.87 6.63 -11.21
CA PRO A 137 23.87 7.08 -12.18
C PRO A 137 23.38 8.30 -12.96
N VAL A 138 24.32 9.07 -13.47
CA VAL A 138 24.02 10.08 -14.49
C VAL A 138 23.87 9.38 -15.83
N VAL A 139 22.69 9.45 -16.41
CA VAL A 139 22.37 8.80 -17.70
C VAL A 139 21.95 9.83 -18.74
N ALA A 140 22.00 9.44 -20.02
CA ALA A 140 21.48 10.27 -21.09
C ALA A 140 19.95 10.44 -20.94
N ALA A 141 19.44 11.63 -21.22
CA ALA A 141 18.00 11.87 -21.21
C ALA A 141 17.30 11.01 -22.28
N SER A 142 16.20 10.40 -21.90
CA SER A 142 15.30 9.64 -22.77
C SER A 142 13.90 9.72 -22.21
N ASP A 143 12.89 9.60 -23.04
CA ASP A 143 11.47 9.49 -22.72
C ASP A 143 10.90 8.10 -23.07
N ALA A 144 11.76 7.18 -23.54
CA ALA A 144 11.37 5.83 -23.90
C ALA A 144 11.27 4.90 -22.69
N TYR A 145 10.53 5.31 -21.67
CA TYR A 145 10.16 4.51 -20.49
C TYR A 145 8.74 4.86 -20.05
N ARG A 146 8.15 4.01 -19.22
CA ARG A 146 6.89 4.27 -18.54
C ARG A 146 7.00 3.79 -17.10
N PHE A 147 6.32 4.48 -16.20
CA PHE A 147 6.12 4.02 -14.81
C PHE A 147 4.77 3.35 -14.66
N HIS A 148 4.65 2.46 -13.68
CA HIS A 148 3.34 2.00 -13.23
C HIS A 148 2.46 3.17 -12.82
N ALA A 149 1.15 3.03 -13.04
CA ALA A 149 0.19 4.05 -12.65
C ALA A 149 0.29 4.36 -11.15
N SER A 150 0.41 5.64 -10.83
CA SER A 150 0.35 6.10 -9.45
C SER A 150 -1.08 6.00 -8.90
N PRO A 151 -1.27 5.64 -7.62
CA PRO A 151 -2.58 5.66 -6.97
C PRO A 151 -3.19 7.06 -6.84
N THR A 152 -2.44 8.11 -7.10
CA THR A 152 -2.87 9.51 -7.00
C THR A 152 -2.24 10.37 -8.11
N ASP A 153 -2.98 11.36 -8.59
CA ASP A 153 -2.51 12.33 -9.60
C ASP A 153 -1.46 13.32 -9.04
N GLU A 154 -1.27 13.36 -7.72
CA GLU A 154 -0.32 14.25 -7.05
C GLU A 154 1.11 13.70 -7.04
N GLN A 155 1.30 12.46 -7.45
CA GLN A 155 2.59 11.76 -7.47
C GLN A 155 2.83 11.17 -8.86
N ASP A 156 3.88 11.61 -9.54
CA ASP A 156 4.18 11.18 -10.92
C ASP A 156 4.52 9.68 -11.02
N PHE A 157 5.19 9.12 -10.01
CA PHE A 157 5.55 7.71 -9.94
C PHE A 157 5.69 7.24 -8.49
N VAL A 158 5.50 5.96 -8.27
CA VAL A 158 5.82 5.30 -7.00
C VAL A 158 7.21 4.70 -7.09
N ALA A 159 8.00 4.83 -6.03
CA ALA A 159 9.35 4.26 -5.93
C ALA A 159 9.58 3.64 -4.56
N TYR A 160 10.65 2.86 -4.42
CA TYR A 160 11.18 2.47 -3.11
C TYR A 160 11.84 3.65 -2.41
N ASP A 161 11.83 3.62 -1.07
CA ASP A 161 12.57 4.58 -0.22
C ASP A 161 14.08 4.36 -0.37
N PRO A 162 14.86 5.30 -0.97
CA PRO A 162 16.30 5.12 -1.17
C PRO A 162 17.09 5.16 0.13
N CYS A 163 16.46 5.55 1.25
CA CYS A 163 17.05 5.54 2.58
C CYS A 163 16.88 4.20 3.31
N ARG A 164 16.31 3.18 2.63
CA ARG A 164 16.15 1.82 3.14
C ARG A 164 16.73 0.81 2.16
N PRO A 165 17.35 -0.28 2.65
CA PRO A 165 17.69 -1.37 1.76
C PRO A 165 16.42 -2.10 1.30
N ILE A 166 16.46 -2.62 0.08
CA ILE A 166 15.45 -3.54 -0.45
C ILE A 166 15.95 -4.94 -0.17
N HIS A 167 15.33 -5.62 0.79
CA HIS A 167 15.65 -7.01 1.07
C HIS A 167 15.00 -7.92 0.03
N TYR A 168 15.66 -8.99 -0.36
CA TYR A 168 15.07 -10.04 -1.18
C TYR A 168 15.41 -11.43 -0.67
N VAL A 169 14.53 -12.37 -0.95
CA VAL A 169 14.69 -13.81 -0.68
C VAL A 169 14.40 -14.61 -1.93
N VAL A 170 15.04 -15.75 -2.08
CA VAL A 170 14.84 -16.62 -3.23
C VAL A 170 14.26 -17.95 -2.75
N ARG A 171 13.15 -18.40 -3.35
CA ARG A 171 12.67 -19.77 -3.23
C ARG A 171 13.36 -20.63 -4.29
N PRO A 172 14.25 -21.57 -3.89
CA PRO A 172 15.02 -22.36 -4.83
C PRO A 172 14.24 -23.53 -5.47
N ASP A 173 13.01 -23.80 -5.01
CA ASP A 173 12.18 -24.85 -5.59
C ASP A 173 11.97 -24.60 -7.09
N ASN A 174 12.10 -25.66 -7.91
CA ASN A 174 12.02 -25.61 -9.37
C ASN A 174 13.14 -24.80 -10.07
N ALA A 175 14.11 -24.26 -9.35
CA ALA A 175 15.21 -23.49 -9.96
C ALA A 175 15.97 -24.33 -10.99
N PRO A 176 16.17 -23.85 -12.23
CA PRO A 176 16.99 -24.53 -13.20
C PRO A 176 18.44 -24.64 -12.72
N PRO A 177 19.15 -25.77 -12.92
CA PRO A 177 20.54 -25.88 -12.56
C PRO A 177 21.40 -24.79 -13.22
N GLY A 178 22.21 -24.08 -12.42
CA GLY A 178 23.09 -23.01 -12.88
C GLY A 178 22.41 -21.64 -13.01
N SER A 179 21.17 -21.49 -12.52
CA SER A 179 20.43 -20.22 -12.54
C SER A 179 20.72 -19.32 -11.33
N GLU A 180 21.40 -19.80 -10.30
CA GLU A 180 21.62 -19.08 -9.05
C GLU A 180 22.35 -17.74 -9.27
N ALA A 181 23.41 -17.75 -10.09
CA ALA A 181 24.18 -16.55 -10.40
C ALA A 181 23.39 -15.51 -11.22
N LEU A 182 22.38 -15.94 -11.98
CA LEU A 182 21.61 -15.05 -12.86
C LEU A 182 20.72 -14.07 -12.08
N ILE A 183 20.22 -14.47 -10.92
CA ILE A 183 19.47 -13.58 -10.02
C ILE A 183 20.41 -12.51 -9.45
N ASP A 184 21.57 -12.90 -8.95
CA ASP A 184 22.56 -11.98 -8.39
C ASP A 184 23.05 -10.98 -9.42
N GLU A 185 23.32 -11.44 -10.66
CA GLU A 185 23.72 -10.59 -11.77
C GLU A 185 22.61 -9.59 -12.13
N ALA A 186 21.34 -10.02 -12.21
CA ALA A 186 20.20 -9.17 -12.51
C ALA A 186 19.98 -8.10 -11.42
N VAL A 187 20.05 -8.51 -10.14
CA VAL A 187 19.95 -7.59 -8.99
C VAL A 187 21.10 -6.56 -9.03
N ALA A 188 22.31 -6.97 -9.36
CA ALA A 188 23.44 -6.05 -9.49
C ALA A 188 23.23 -5.02 -10.61
N GLN A 189 22.62 -5.42 -11.75
CA GLN A 189 22.32 -4.51 -12.85
C GLN A 189 21.24 -3.48 -12.44
N VAL A 190 20.16 -3.92 -11.75
CA VAL A 190 19.12 -3.02 -11.24
C VAL A 190 19.69 -2.08 -10.17
N THR A 191 20.51 -2.58 -9.26
CA THR A 191 21.24 -1.76 -8.27
C THR A 191 22.08 -0.68 -8.97
N ALA A 192 22.84 -1.05 -9.98
CA ALA A 192 23.68 -0.11 -10.72
C ALA A 192 22.87 0.93 -11.50
N ALA A 193 21.69 0.55 -12.02
CA ALA A 193 20.84 1.43 -12.81
C ALA A 193 20.01 2.41 -11.95
N THR A 194 19.64 1.99 -10.73
CA THR A 194 18.80 2.78 -9.81
C THR A 194 19.58 3.48 -8.71
N GLY A 195 20.72 2.92 -8.28
CA GLY A 195 21.40 3.30 -7.03
C GLY A 195 20.73 2.77 -5.77
N LEU A 196 19.58 2.06 -5.87
CA LEU A 196 18.92 1.41 -4.75
C LEU A 196 19.78 0.26 -4.25
N GLN A 197 19.82 0.03 -2.95
CA GLN A 197 20.65 -1.01 -2.33
C GLN A 197 19.81 -2.25 -2.05
N PHE A 198 20.17 -3.37 -2.67
CA PHE A 198 19.55 -4.66 -2.42
C PHE A 198 20.39 -5.49 -1.44
N ILE A 199 19.72 -6.25 -0.57
CA ILE A 199 20.32 -7.17 0.40
C ILE A 199 19.71 -8.55 0.20
N ASP A 200 20.55 -9.53 -0.08
CA ASP A 200 20.17 -10.93 -0.13
C ASP A 200 20.02 -11.48 1.31
N ASP A 201 18.80 -11.89 1.65
CA ASP A 201 18.49 -12.56 2.93
C ASP A 201 18.52 -14.08 2.81
N GLY A 202 18.89 -14.61 1.65
CA GLY A 202 19.06 -16.04 1.39
C GLY A 202 17.80 -16.76 0.93
N ALA A 203 17.79 -18.07 1.15
CA ALA A 203 16.71 -18.91 0.70
C ALA A 203 15.47 -18.86 1.61
N THR A 204 14.28 -18.99 0.99
CA THR A 204 13.02 -19.13 1.69
C THR A 204 12.22 -20.33 1.18
N SER A 205 11.27 -20.80 1.98
CA SER A 205 10.24 -21.76 1.56
C SER A 205 8.89 -21.09 1.23
N GLU A 206 8.82 -19.74 1.28
CA GLU A 206 7.60 -19.01 0.93
C GLU A 206 7.29 -19.19 -0.56
N GLY A 207 6.08 -19.65 -0.88
CA GLY A 207 5.60 -19.77 -2.25
C GLY A 207 5.00 -18.47 -2.77
N PRO A 208 4.79 -18.37 -4.10
CA PRO A 208 4.10 -17.22 -4.68
C PRO A 208 2.64 -17.15 -4.20
N SER A 209 2.11 -15.93 -4.03
CA SER A 209 0.72 -15.72 -3.61
C SER A 209 0.21 -14.38 -4.12
N GLU A 210 -1.01 -14.36 -4.66
CA GLU A 210 -1.70 -13.12 -5.05
C GLU A 210 -2.02 -12.26 -3.83
N ASP A 211 -2.33 -12.88 -2.69
CA ASP A 211 -2.67 -12.22 -1.43
C ASP A 211 -1.47 -12.11 -0.47
N ARG A 212 -0.25 -11.97 -1.01
CA ARG A 212 0.96 -11.88 -0.18
C ARG A 212 0.93 -10.65 0.71
N GLU A 213 1.00 -10.87 2.03
CA GLU A 213 1.05 -9.78 3.00
C GLU A 213 2.40 -9.04 2.95
N SER A 214 2.35 -7.70 2.96
CA SER A 214 3.55 -6.85 2.94
C SER A 214 4.30 -6.84 4.27
N PHE A 215 3.68 -7.28 5.36
CA PHE A 215 4.30 -7.40 6.68
C PHE A 215 4.04 -8.78 7.26
N GLN A 216 5.11 -9.56 7.43
CA GLN A 216 5.07 -10.95 7.89
C GLN A 216 6.01 -11.14 9.09
N PRO A 217 5.67 -10.60 10.27
CA PRO A 217 6.58 -10.55 11.42
C PRO A 217 7.02 -11.90 11.95
N GLU A 218 6.21 -12.94 11.77
CA GLU A 218 6.54 -14.30 12.20
C GLU A 218 7.63 -14.93 11.33
N THR A 219 7.72 -14.52 10.05
CA THR A 219 8.67 -15.06 9.08
C THR A 219 9.91 -14.18 8.94
N TYR A 220 9.72 -12.86 8.80
CA TYR A 220 10.78 -11.91 8.45
C TYR A 220 11.08 -10.89 9.55
N GLY A 221 10.48 -11.04 10.74
CA GLY A 221 10.70 -10.13 11.85
C GLY A 221 9.99 -8.79 11.68
N LYS A 222 10.46 -7.77 12.42
CA LYS A 222 9.77 -6.46 12.53
C LYS A 222 10.15 -5.48 11.41
N ARG A 223 10.22 -5.96 10.16
CA ARG A 223 10.47 -5.16 8.96
C ARG A 223 9.46 -5.54 7.87
N TRP A 224 9.41 -4.79 6.79
CA TRP A 224 8.65 -5.18 5.61
C TRP A 224 9.13 -6.52 5.09
N ALA A 225 8.22 -7.34 4.57
CA ALA A 225 8.57 -8.59 3.95
C ALA A 225 9.51 -8.32 2.76
N PRO A 226 10.59 -9.12 2.59
CA PRO A 226 11.51 -8.95 1.47
C PRO A 226 10.81 -9.15 0.12
N VAL A 227 11.38 -8.67 -0.96
CA VAL A 227 10.97 -9.06 -2.32
C VAL A 227 11.14 -10.57 -2.44
N LEU A 228 10.08 -11.26 -2.82
CA LEU A 228 10.08 -12.71 -3.01
C LEU A 228 10.39 -13.04 -4.47
N ILE A 229 11.47 -13.75 -4.73
CA ILE A 229 11.80 -14.28 -6.07
C ILE A 229 11.57 -15.79 -6.07
N THR A 230 10.70 -16.26 -6.97
CA THR A 230 10.35 -17.67 -7.06
C THR A 230 10.56 -18.21 -8.47
N TRP A 231 11.12 -19.41 -8.55
CA TRP A 231 11.03 -20.24 -9.72
C TRP A 231 9.72 -21.03 -9.62
N SER A 232 8.75 -20.67 -10.44
CA SER A 232 7.38 -21.19 -10.36
C SER A 232 7.03 -21.99 -11.60
N THR A 233 5.96 -22.75 -11.51
CA THR A 233 5.37 -23.44 -12.66
C THR A 233 3.99 -22.85 -12.96
N PRO A 234 3.44 -23.02 -14.19
CA PRO A 234 2.06 -22.62 -14.49
C PRO A 234 1.00 -23.30 -13.61
N GLN A 235 1.34 -24.39 -12.92
CA GLN A 235 0.47 -25.05 -11.94
C GLN A 235 0.42 -24.32 -10.61
N GLU A 236 1.56 -23.72 -10.19
CA GLU A 236 1.64 -22.90 -8.97
C GLU A 236 1.16 -21.47 -9.20
N SER A 237 1.47 -20.92 -10.39
CA SER A 237 1.13 -19.56 -10.80
C SER A 237 0.47 -19.59 -12.17
N PRO A 238 -0.86 -19.71 -12.25
CA PRO A 238 -1.59 -19.87 -13.51
C PRO A 238 -1.38 -18.72 -14.52
N GLU A 239 -1.00 -17.54 -14.05
CA GLU A 239 -0.68 -16.37 -14.89
C GLU A 239 0.59 -16.54 -15.74
N LEU A 240 1.47 -17.49 -15.37
CA LEU A 240 2.64 -17.90 -16.19
C LEU A 240 2.27 -18.78 -17.36
N ALA A 241 1.00 -19.20 -17.49
CA ALA A 241 0.60 -20.08 -18.60
C ALA A 241 0.66 -19.34 -19.96
N GLY A 242 1.19 -20.02 -20.96
CA GLY A 242 1.32 -19.50 -22.34
C GLY A 242 2.70 -18.91 -22.61
N ASP A 243 2.77 -17.65 -23.05
CA ASP A 243 4.01 -16.99 -23.47
C ASP A 243 4.63 -16.11 -22.36
N THR A 244 4.15 -16.21 -21.13
CA THR A 244 4.61 -15.40 -20.00
C THR A 244 5.83 -16.04 -19.34
N ALA A 245 7.00 -15.45 -19.52
CA ALA A 245 8.25 -15.96 -18.98
C ALA A 245 8.50 -15.56 -17.51
N GLY A 246 7.86 -14.49 -17.06
CA GLY A 246 7.93 -13.99 -15.68
C GLY A 246 6.80 -13.02 -15.36
N LEU A 247 6.66 -12.71 -14.08
CA LEU A 247 5.75 -11.72 -13.53
C LEU A 247 6.46 -10.97 -12.41
N GLY A 248 6.49 -9.66 -12.48
CA GLY A 248 7.11 -8.80 -11.46
C GLY A 248 6.16 -7.69 -11.00
N GLY A 249 6.23 -7.34 -9.72
CA GLY A 249 5.46 -6.23 -9.20
C GLY A 249 5.68 -5.97 -7.72
N SER A 250 5.21 -4.82 -7.24
CA SER A 250 5.40 -4.37 -5.87
C SER A 250 4.14 -3.86 -5.23
N SER A 251 4.07 -3.96 -3.91
CA SER A 251 3.01 -3.39 -3.09
C SER A 251 3.43 -2.04 -2.54
N ALA A 252 2.59 -1.03 -2.75
CA ALA A 252 2.80 0.32 -2.25
C ALA A 252 1.97 0.59 -1.00
N VAL A 253 2.54 1.34 -0.07
CA VAL A 253 1.84 1.85 1.11
C VAL A 253 2.05 3.35 1.21
N THR A 254 1.15 4.03 1.93
CA THR A 254 1.31 5.43 2.31
C THR A 254 0.99 5.63 3.78
N THR A 255 1.55 6.66 4.38
CA THR A 255 1.21 7.12 5.73
C THR A 255 0.81 8.60 5.67
N PRO A 256 -0.02 9.10 6.61
CA PRO A 256 -0.53 10.47 6.54
C PRO A 256 0.55 11.53 6.34
N GLY A 257 0.49 12.23 5.19
CA GLY A 257 1.42 13.29 4.82
C GLY A 257 2.69 12.84 4.10
N ASN A 258 2.76 11.57 3.70
CA ASN A 258 3.86 11.01 2.91
C ASN A 258 3.33 10.51 1.54
N PRO A 259 4.20 10.40 0.53
CA PRO A 259 3.85 9.80 -0.75
C PRO A 259 3.57 8.29 -0.60
N TYR A 260 3.05 7.66 -1.65
CA TYR A 260 3.07 6.22 -1.80
C TYR A 260 4.50 5.73 -2.03
N VAL A 261 4.87 4.65 -1.34
CA VAL A 261 6.21 4.06 -1.40
C VAL A 261 6.09 2.54 -1.53
N TYR A 262 6.84 1.94 -2.43
CA TYR A 262 6.95 0.48 -2.49
C TYR A 262 7.69 -0.05 -1.26
N VAL A 263 7.18 -1.14 -0.68
CA VAL A 263 7.74 -1.72 0.55
C VAL A 263 8.11 -3.18 0.41
N THR A 264 7.52 -3.89 -0.55
CA THR A 264 7.78 -5.30 -0.87
C THR A 264 7.34 -5.58 -2.30
N GLY A 265 7.69 -6.74 -2.82
CA GLY A 265 7.28 -7.18 -4.14
C GLY A 265 7.40 -8.67 -4.32
N GLN A 266 7.05 -9.14 -5.51
CA GLN A 266 7.25 -10.52 -5.94
C GLN A 266 7.78 -10.56 -7.36
N VAL A 267 8.62 -11.53 -7.63
CA VAL A 267 9.02 -11.99 -8.98
C VAL A 267 8.70 -13.48 -9.07
N GLN A 268 7.95 -13.85 -10.08
CA GLN A 268 7.63 -15.24 -10.40
C GLN A 268 8.20 -15.55 -11.77
N LEU A 269 9.09 -16.51 -11.84
CA LEU A 269 9.81 -16.91 -13.06
C LEU A 269 9.28 -18.27 -13.54
N ASP A 270 8.90 -18.38 -14.82
CA ASP A 270 8.47 -19.66 -15.39
C ASP A 270 9.65 -20.63 -15.50
N ALA A 271 9.81 -21.48 -14.49
CA ALA A 271 10.92 -22.41 -14.41
C ALA A 271 11.01 -23.36 -15.62
N PRO A 272 9.94 -24.01 -16.09
CA PRO A 272 9.95 -24.80 -17.33
C PRO A 272 10.42 -24.02 -18.57
N ALA A 273 9.82 -22.86 -18.84
CA ALA A 273 10.15 -22.08 -20.02
C ALA A 273 11.59 -21.56 -19.97
N LEU A 274 12.03 -21.08 -18.82
CA LEU A 274 13.39 -20.56 -18.64
C LEU A 274 14.44 -21.69 -18.64
N SER A 275 14.10 -22.89 -18.17
CA SER A 275 14.95 -24.06 -18.30
C SER A 275 15.19 -24.40 -19.77
N ASP A 276 14.18 -24.36 -20.60
CA ASP A 276 14.31 -24.58 -22.04
C ASP A 276 15.21 -23.51 -22.69
N ILE A 277 15.03 -22.25 -22.35
CA ILE A 277 15.86 -21.13 -22.83
C ILE A 277 17.33 -21.33 -22.47
N LEU A 278 17.65 -21.80 -21.27
CA LEU A 278 19.03 -22.08 -20.83
C LEU A 278 19.76 -23.10 -21.70
N THR A 279 19.04 -23.96 -22.43
CA THR A 279 19.65 -24.95 -23.33
C THR A 279 20.20 -24.34 -24.63
N TYR A 280 19.82 -23.12 -24.99
CA TYR A 280 20.24 -22.49 -26.24
C TYR A 280 21.53 -21.66 -26.06
N PRO A 281 22.31 -21.47 -27.14
CA PRO A 281 23.42 -20.50 -27.11
C PRO A 281 22.93 -19.10 -26.76
N GLY A 282 23.55 -18.47 -25.74
CA GLY A 282 23.11 -17.17 -25.20
C GLY A 282 21.91 -17.25 -24.25
N GLY A 283 21.44 -18.47 -23.94
CA GLY A 283 20.31 -18.70 -23.01
C GLY A 283 20.49 -18.04 -21.64
N PRO A 284 21.66 -18.13 -20.99
CA PRO A 284 21.89 -17.44 -19.71
C PRO A 284 21.68 -15.91 -19.79
N ASP A 285 22.12 -15.26 -20.87
CA ASP A 285 21.91 -13.82 -21.05
C ASP A 285 20.42 -13.47 -21.22
N LEU A 286 19.67 -14.33 -21.94
CA LEU A 286 18.22 -14.15 -22.12
C LEU A 286 17.48 -14.36 -20.80
N VAL A 287 17.80 -15.39 -20.03
CA VAL A 287 17.17 -15.64 -18.72
C VAL A 287 17.49 -14.51 -17.75
N ARG A 288 18.74 -14.03 -17.69
CA ARG A 288 19.09 -12.83 -16.92
C ARG A 288 18.27 -11.63 -17.35
N ALA A 289 18.07 -11.42 -18.66
CA ALA A 289 17.27 -10.33 -19.20
C ALA A 289 15.82 -10.41 -18.74
N VAL A 290 15.21 -11.60 -18.70
CA VAL A 290 13.87 -11.79 -18.12
C VAL A 290 13.86 -11.40 -16.64
N ILE A 291 14.82 -11.87 -15.85
CA ILE A 291 14.90 -11.50 -14.41
C ILE A 291 15.06 -9.99 -14.24
N MET A 292 15.88 -9.33 -15.06
CA MET A 292 16.05 -7.87 -15.07
C MET A 292 14.76 -7.14 -15.44
N HIS A 293 13.98 -7.66 -16.40
CA HIS A 293 12.68 -7.14 -16.80
C HIS A 293 11.69 -7.18 -15.61
N GLU A 294 11.55 -8.33 -14.97
CA GLU A 294 10.67 -8.49 -13.82
C GLU A 294 11.09 -7.62 -12.62
N LEU A 295 12.40 -7.51 -12.36
CA LEU A 295 12.91 -6.58 -11.36
C LEU A 295 12.69 -5.11 -11.76
N GLY A 296 12.66 -4.79 -13.06
CA GLY A 296 12.24 -3.50 -13.57
C GLY A 296 10.81 -3.14 -13.14
N HIS A 297 9.89 -4.10 -13.23
CA HIS A 297 8.53 -3.95 -12.71
C HIS A 297 8.50 -3.80 -11.19
N VAL A 298 9.30 -4.58 -10.47
CA VAL A 298 9.42 -4.46 -9.00
C VAL A 298 9.82 -3.05 -8.59
N VAL A 299 10.79 -2.42 -9.25
CA VAL A 299 11.22 -1.08 -8.88
C VAL A 299 10.31 0.03 -9.41
N GLY A 300 9.39 -0.26 -10.36
CA GLY A 300 8.33 0.66 -10.76
C GLY A 300 8.23 0.99 -12.25
N LEU A 301 9.01 0.35 -13.12
CA LEU A 301 8.83 0.48 -14.57
C LEU A 301 7.60 -0.30 -15.04
N ASP A 302 6.88 0.25 -15.98
CA ASP A 302 5.82 -0.40 -16.76
C ASP A 302 6.34 -0.75 -18.15
N HIS A 303 5.58 -1.54 -18.89
CA HIS A 303 5.87 -1.87 -20.29
C HIS A 303 5.90 -0.63 -21.18
N ILE A 304 6.80 -0.61 -22.14
CA ILE A 304 6.89 0.37 -23.22
C ILE A 304 6.82 -0.33 -24.59
N GLU A 305 6.20 0.33 -25.59
CA GLU A 305 6.04 -0.27 -26.90
C GLU A 305 7.28 -0.17 -27.81
N ASP A 306 8.39 0.41 -27.32
CA ASP A 306 9.66 0.45 -28.06
C ASP A 306 10.38 -0.91 -27.98
N PRO A 307 10.53 -1.66 -29.11
CA PRO A 307 11.17 -2.96 -29.11
C PRO A 307 12.67 -2.97 -28.84
N ASN A 308 13.30 -1.79 -28.74
CA ASN A 308 14.71 -1.66 -28.40
C ASN A 308 14.95 -1.51 -26.88
N GLN A 309 13.90 -1.39 -26.09
CA GLN A 309 13.98 -1.33 -24.63
C GLN A 309 13.77 -2.74 -24.04
N LEU A 310 14.43 -3.01 -22.93
CA LEU A 310 14.24 -4.27 -22.21
C LEU A 310 12.82 -4.37 -21.65
N MET A 311 12.22 -3.24 -21.24
CA MET A 311 10.85 -3.19 -20.73
C MET A 311 9.77 -3.27 -21.83
N ASN A 312 10.13 -3.69 -23.05
CA ASN A 312 9.12 -4.04 -24.04
C ASN A 312 8.44 -5.38 -23.65
N ALA A 313 7.10 -5.43 -23.69
CA ALA A 313 6.32 -6.61 -23.30
C ALA A 313 6.64 -7.86 -24.15
N ARG A 314 7.21 -7.68 -25.35
CA ARG A 314 7.65 -8.75 -26.23
C ARG A 314 9.16 -8.67 -26.38
N ASN A 315 9.90 -9.51 -25.65
CA ASN A 315 11.34 -9.51 -25.76
C ASN A 315 11.80 -9.83 -27.19
N SER A 316 12.55 -8.90 -27.77
CA SER A 316 13.14 -8.96 -29.11
C SER A 316 14.64 -9.23 -29.09
N ASN A 317 15.12 -10.06 -28.18
CA ASN A 317 16.53 -10.39 -27.93
C ASN A 317 17.35 -9.21 -27.33
N VAL A 318 16.70 -8.25 -26.67
CA VAL A 318 17.37 -7.28 -25.84
C VAL A 318 17.78 -7.95 -24.53
N THR A 319 19.06 -7.94 -24.21
CA THR A 319 19.62 -8.67 -23.06
C THR A 319 20.15 -7.74 -21.96
N ASP A 320 19.95 -6.43 -22.13
CA ASP A 320 20.41 -5.41 -21.16
C ASP A 320 19.49 -4.19 -21.19
N PHE A 321 19.45 -3.42 -20.12
CA PHE A 321 18.72 -2.14 -20.10
C PHE A 321 19.20 -1.21 -21.19
N ALA A 322 18.29 -0.70 -22.01
CA ALA A 322 18.59 0.29 -23.03
C ALA A 322 18.51 1.72 -22.46
N ALA A 323 18.63 2.73 -23.32
CA ALA A 323 18.71 4.12 -22.85
C ALA A 323 17.44 4.61 -22.14
N GLY A 324 16.27 4.19 -22.61
CA GLY A 324 14.99 4.52 -21.96
C GLY A 324 14.83 3.85 -20.62
N ASP A 325 15.07 2.53 -20.56
CA ASP A 325 15.02 1.77 -19.31
C ASP A 325 15.93 2.40 -18.24
N ARG A 326 17.18 2.73 -18.61
CA ARG A 326 18.14 3.35 -17.70
C ARG A 326 17.70 4.73 -17.23
N ALA A 327 17.06 5.53 -18.11
CA ALA A 327 16.54 6.84 -17.72
C ALA A 327 15.41 6.71 -16.68
N GLY A 328 14.46 5.81 -16.91
CA GLY A 328 13.38 5.52 -15.98
C GLY A 328 13.91 4.97 -14.65
N LEU A 329 14.82 3.97 -14.68
CA LEU A 329 15.43 3.37 -13.50
C LEU A 329 16.21 4.41 -12.66
N ALA A 330 16.96 5.30 -13.29
CA ALA A 330 17.67 6.36 -12.58
C ALA A 330 16.72 7.32 -11.87
N LEU A 331 15.55 7.63 -12.46
CA LEU A 331 14.51 8.44 -11.81
C LEU A 331 13.89 7.70 -10.63
N LEU A 332 13.59 6.40 -10.75
CA LEU A 332 13.06 5.59 -9.64
C LEU A 332 14.03 5.54 -8.45
N GLY A 333 15.33 5.66 -8.69
CA GLY A 333 16.34 5.79 -7.63
C GLY A 333 16.35 7.13 -6.90
N THR A 334 15.55 8.13 -7.34
CA THR A 334 15.42 9.44 -6.69
C THR A 334 14.19 9.56 -5.77
N GLY A 335 13.60 8.47 -5.36
CA GLY A 335 12.47 8.44 -4.44
C GLY A 335 12.71 9.24 -3.16
N GLU A 336 11.63 9.55 -2.44
CA GLU A 336 11.72 10.28 -1.18
C GLU A 336 12.11 9.36 -0.02
N CYS A 337 12.93 9.89 0.91
CA CYS A 337 13.21 9.21 2.17
C CYS A 337 12.03 9.36 3.13
N VAL A 338 11.33 8.29 3.44
CA VAL A 338 10.12 8.27 4.28
C VAL A 338 10.41 7.59 5.62
N ARG A 339 10.74 8.38 6.65
CA ARG A 339 11.09 7.84 7.97
C ARG A 339 9.94 7.15 8.70
N ARG A 340 8.70 7.50 8.39
CA ARG A 340 7.50 6.98 9.05
C ARG A 340 6.77 5.96 8.15
N LEU A 341 7.55 5.13 7.52
CA LEU A 341 7.07 4.04 6.71
C LEU A 341 7.02 2.78 7.53
#